data_72844cc3c38595903443b44ee25436ee
#
_entry.id   72844cc3c38595903443b44ee25436ee
#
_cell.length_a   1.000
_cell.length_b   1.000
_cell.length_c   1.000
_cell.angle_alpha   90.00
_cell.angle_beta   90.00
_cell.angle_gamma   90.00
#
_symmetry.space_group_name_H-M   'P 1'
#
loop_
_entity.id
_entity.type
_entity.pdbx_description
1 polymer ?
#
loop_
_entity_poly.entity_id
_entity_poly.type
_entity_poly.pdbx_seq_one_letter_code
_entity_poly.pdbx_strand_id
1 'polypeptide(L)'
;MFAAPSIFKVLTREQAGNVVSNIFPKYYLVSYICGAVALISSILLIYFWSTFSSTNSIIKIAALFIMMGLAVYAGEINRPEAHKVRTEMRSFQEGSQEYKEIHKEFRRLHRISAITNGTIFILGIALVFLSAYTNRE
;
A
#
# COMPACT_ATOMS: atom_id res chain seq x y z
N MET A 1 -7.94 -1.95 -7.98
CA MET A 1 -8.69 -2.99 -7.26
C MET A 1 -9.36 -4.03 -8.18
N PHE A 2 -9.66 -3.72 -9.43
CA PHE A 2 -10.35 -4.63 -10.36
C PHE A 2 -9.46 -5.72 -10.99
N ALA A 3 -8.15 -5.49 -11.12
CA ALA A 3 -7.22 -6.42 -11.76
C ALA A 3 -7.08 -7.76 -11.01
N ALA A 4 -6.98 -7.73 -9.69
CA ALA A 4 -6.81 -8.96 -8.91
C ALA A 4 -7.97 -9.95 -9.06
N PRO A 5 -9.27 -9.57 -8.90
CA PRO A 5 -10.37 -10.50 -9.13
C PRO A 5 -10.41 -11.07 -10.55
N SER A 6 -10.03 -10.27 -11.56
CA SER A 6 -9.98 -10.73 -12.97
C SER A 6 -8.86 -11.76 -13.19
N ILE A 7 -7.70 -11.54 -12.60
CA ILE A 7 -6.56 -12.47 -12.66
C ILE A 7 -6.95 -13.83 -12.04
N PHE A 8 -7.63 -13.83 -10.88
CA PHE A 8 -8.06 -15.06 -10.21
C PHE A 8 -9.22 -15.80 -10.90
N LYS A 9 -9.93 -15.14 -11.82
CA LYS A 9 -10.97 -15.80 -12.65
C LYS A 9 -10.40 -16.57 -13.83
N VAL A 10 -9.26 -16.14 -14.36
CA VAL A 10 -8.68 -16.66 -15.61
C VAL A 10 -7.51 -17.62 -15.33
N LEU A 11 -6.77 -17.40 -14.25
CA LEU A 11 -5.58 -18.16 -13.90
C LEU A 11 -5.82 -19.08 -12.69
N THR A 12 -5.05 -20.17 -12.61
CA THR A 12 -5.01 -20.99 -11.40
C THR A 12 -4.50 -20.15 -10.21
N ARG A 13 -4.84 -20.54 -8.99
CA ARG A 13 -4.39 -19.84 -7.76
C ARG A 13 -2.88 -19.62 -7.72
N GLU A 14 -2.12 -20.60 -8.20
CA GLU A 14 -0.66 -20.51 -8.23
C GLU A 14 -0.17 -19.50 -9.26
N GLN A 15 -0.67 -19.57 -10.48
CA GLN A 15 -0.34 -18.63 -11.55
C GLN A 15 -0.74 -17.19 -11.19
N ALA A 16 -1.98 -17.02 -10.73
CA ALA A 16 -2.47 -15.73 -10.26
C ALA A 16 -1.58 -15.13 -9.17
N GLY A 17 -1.17 -15.95 -8.22
CA GLY A 17 -0.28 -15.51 -7.17
C GLY A 17 1.12 -15.14 -7.64
N ASN A 18 1.66 -15.81 -8.67
CA ASN A 18 2.96 -15.47 -9.26
C ASN A 18 2.88 -14.13 -10.01
N VAL A 19 1.83 -13.91 -10.78
CA VAL A 19 1.57 -12.62 -11.46
C VAL A 19 1.46 -11.49 -10.45
N VAL A 20 0.66 -11.67 -9.41
CA VAL A 20 0.50 -10.66 -8.34
C VAL A 20 1.83 -10.37 -7.64
N SER A 21 2.64 -11.40 -7.32
CA SER A 21 3.96 -11.22 -6.71
C SER A 21 4.93 -10.41 -7.56
N ASN A 22 4.82 -10.48 -8.89
CA ASN A 22 5.65 -9.71 -9.82
C ASN A 22 5.16 -8.27 -10.03
N ILE A 23 3.86 -8.03 -9.83
CA ILE A 23 3.26 -6.69 -9.96
C ILE A 23 3.53 -5.84 -8.72
N PHE A 24 3.46 -6.41 -7.53
CA PHE A 24 3.59 -5.66 -6.28
C PHE A 24 4.88 -4.83 -6.13
N PRO A 25 6.09 -5.31 -6.51
CA PRO A 25 7.30 -4.49 -6.44
C PRO A 25 7.20 -3.22 -7.26
N LYS A 26 6.65 -3.34 -8.47
CA LYS A 26 6.46 -2.20 -9.38
C LYS A 26 5.41 -1.22 -8.84
N TYR A 27 4.35 -1.74 -8.25
CA TYR A 27 3.34 -0.94 -7.59
C TYR A 27 3.91 -0.09 -6.45
N TYR A 28 4.71 -0.69 -5.55
CA TYR A 28 5.33 0.05 -4.45
C TYR A 28 6.35 1.08 -4.94
N LEU A 29 7.15 0.73 -5.97
CA LEU A 29 8.08 1.69 -6.58
C LEU A 29 7.34 2.94 -7.11
N VAL A 30 6.25 2.74 -7.85
CA VAL A 30 5.41 3.85 -8.33
C VAL A 30 4.83 4.65 -7.16
N SER A 31 4.37 3.97 -6.12
CA SER A 31 3.83 4.61 -4.92
C SER A 31 4.87 5.48 -4.21
N TYR A 32 6.12 5.03 -4.12
CA TYR A 32 7.22 5.81 -3.53
C TYR A 32 7.54 7.06 -4.36
N ILE A 33 7.61 6.92 -5.69
CA ILE A 33 7.85 8.05 -6.60
C ILE A 33 6.72 9.08 -6.48
N CYS A 34 5.47 8.64 -6.58
CA CYS A 34 4.31 9.53 -6.46
C CYS A 34 4.25 10.20 -5.08
N GLY A 35 4.53 9.48 -4.01
CA GLY A 35 4.57 10.01 -2.66
C GLY A 35 5.68 11.05 -2.48
N ALA A 36 6.88 10.81 -3.01
CA ALA A 36 7.98 11.76 -3.00
C ALA A 36 7.65 13.04 -3.78
N VAL A 37 7.09 12.89 -4.98
CA VAL A 37 6.64 14.04 -5.79
C VAL A 37 5.57 14.86 -5.06
N ALA A 38 4.59 14.20 -4.45
CA ALA A 38 3.55 14.87 -3.68
C ALA A 38 4.10 15.65 -2.47
N LEU A 39 5.05 15.06 -1.74
CA LEU A 39 5.73 15.70 -0.61
C LEU A 39 6.54 16.92 -1.07
N ILE A 40 7.39 16.76 -2.08
CA ILE A 40 8.20 17.84 -2.63
C ILE A 40 7.32 18.97 -3.13
N SER A 41 6.28 18.66 -3.90
CA SER A 41 5.33 19.66 -4.40
C SER A 41 4.62 20.41 -3.27
N SER A 42 4.22 19.70 -2.22
CA SER A 42 3.58 20.32 -1.05
C SER A 42 4.53 21.27 -0.31
N ILE A 43 5.79 20.89 -0.15
CA ILE A 43 6.82 21.71 0.50
C ILE A 43 7.11 22.96 -0.35
N LEU A 44 7.26 22.80 -1.67
CA LEU A 44 7.49 23.93 -2.57
C LEU A 44 6.32 24.92 -2.57
N LEU A 45 5.07 24.44 -2.58
CA LEU A 45 3.89 25.28 -2.48
C LEU A 45 3.90 26.13 -1.20
N ILE A 46 4.25 25.54 -0.07
CA ILE A 46 4.36 26.26 1.20
C ILE A 46 5.46 27.32 1.12
N TYR A 47 6.61 26.97 0.57
CA TYR A 47 7.76 27.88 0.48
C TYR A 47 7.48 29.08 -0.40
N PHE A 48 6.89 28.88 -1.60
CA PHE A 48 6.64 29.96 -2.56
C PHE A 48 5.40 30.78 -2.28
N TRP A 49 4.36 30.21 -1.64
CA TRP A 49 3.07 30.90 -1.44
C TRP A 49 2.80 31.36 -0.02
N SER A 50 3.78 31.27 0.87
CA SER A 50 3.63 31.67 2.31
C SER A 50 2.38 31.14 3.01
N THR A 51 1.77 30.10 2.47
CA THR A 51 0.53 29.49 2.98
C THR A 51 0.78 28.61 4.21
N PHE A 52 1.93 28.79 4.86
CA PHE A 52 2.39 27.97 5.98
C PHE A 52 1.50 28.09 7.23
N SER A 53 0.69 29.14 7.33
CA SER A 53 -0.12 29.41 8.52
C SER A 53 -1.47 28.67 8.55
N SER A 54 -1.81 27.91 7.52
CA SER A 54 -3.05 27.14 7.50
C SER A 54 -2.88 25.79 8.16
N THR A 55 -3.68 25.52 9.20
CA THR A 55 -3.82 24.19 9.84
C THR A 55 -4.01 23.08 8.78
N ASN A 56 -4.71 23.38 7.70
CA ASN A 56 -4.92 22.47 6.57
C ASN A 56 -3.62 22.03 5.88
N SER A 57 -2.63 22.91 5.76
CA SER A 57 -1.33 22.57 5.16
C SER A 57 -0.53 21.60 6.02
N ILE A 58 -0.55 21.80 7.34
CA ILE A 58 0.11 20.90 8.30
C ILE A 58 -0.54 19.51 8.26
N ILE A 59 -1.87 19.43 8.23
CA ILE A 59 -2.62 18.17 8.15
C ILE A 59 -2.28 17.43 6.86
N LYS A 60 -2.20 18.12 5.72
CA LYS A 60 -1.83 17.52 4.42
C LYS A 60 -0.44 16.89 4.46
N ILE A 61 0.55 17.62 4.96
CA ILE A 61 1.92 17.13 5.06
C ILE A 61 2.01 15.94 6.02
N ALA A 62 1.40 16.05 7.20
CA ALA A 62 1.38 14.94 8.17
C ALA A 62 0.74 13.67 7.57
N ALA A 63 -0.38 13.82 6.88
CA ALA A 63 -1.04 12.71 6.21
C ALA A 63 -0.15 12.08 5.11
N LEU A 64 0.56 12.89 4.31
CA LEU A 64 1.51 12.39 3.30
C LEU A 64 2.67 11.63 3.93
N PHE A 65 3.23 12.11 5.04
CA PHE A 65 4.27 11.39 5.78
C PHE A 65 3.77 10.06 6.33
N ILE A 66 2.57 10.02 6.91
CA ILE A 66 1.94 8.78 7.40
C ILE A 66 1.74 7.80 6.24
N MET A 67 1.20 8.27 5.12
CA MET A 67 0.99 7.42 3.93
C MET A 67 2.30 6.86 3.40
N MET A 68 3.37 7.66 3.35
CA MET A 68 4.69 7.22 2.93
C MET A 68 5.25 6.15 3.88
N GLY A 69 5.17 6.39 5.19
CA GLY A 69 5.60 5.41 6.20
C GLY A 69 4.85 4.08 6.09
N LEU A 70 3.53 4.13 5.90
CA LEU A 70 2.70 2.95 5.68
C LEU A 70 3.06 2.23 4.38
N ALA A 71 3.35 2.96 3.30
CA ALA A 71 3.76 2.37 2.02
C ALA A 71 5.12 1.66 2.14
N VAL A 72 6.10 2.28 2.80
CA VAL A 72 7.40 1.67 3.08
C VAL A 72 7.25 0.42 3.95
N TYR A 73 6.47 0.49 5.03
CA TYR A 73 6.19 -0.68 5.87
C TYR A 73 5.59 -1.84 5.07
N ALA A 74 4.58 -1.54 4.24
CA ALA A 74 3.91 -2.56 3.44
C ALA A 74 4.82 -3.16 2.36
N GLY A 75 5.66 -2.35 1.71
CA GLY A 75 6.54 -2.77 0.62
C GLY A 75 7.81 -3.47 1.09
N GLU A 76 8.47 -2.95 2.13
CA GLU A 76 9.80 -3.41 2.54
C GLU A 76 9.77 -4.42 3.69
N ILE A 77 8.74 -4.42 4.51
CA ILE A 77 8.63 -5.31 5.68
C ILE A 77 7.58 -6.39 5.43
N ASN A 78 6.33 -6.00 5.29
CA ASN A 78 5.22 -6.95 5.25
C ASN A 78 5.20 -7.81 3.98
N ARG A 79 5.54 -7.23 2.82
CA ARG A 79 5.57 -7.96 1.54
C ARG A 79 6.63 -9.07 1.50
N PRO A 80 7.93 -8.85 1.84
CA PRO A 80 8.93 -9.91 1.81
C PRO A 80 8.61 -11.03 2.81
N GLU A 81 8.06 -10.70 3.98
CA GLU A 81 7.59 -11.72 4.93
C GLU A 81 6.45 -12.57 4.35
N ALA A 82 5.43 -11.93 3.79
CA ALA A 82 4.34 -12.65 3.14
C ALA A 82 4.81 -13.53 1.98
N HIS A 83 5.84 -13.10 1.26
CA HIS A 83 6.45 -13.90 0.19
C HIS A 83 7.21 -15.11 0.74
N LYS A 84 7.97 -14.98 1.83
CA LYS A 84 8.67 -16.08 2.50
C LYS A 84 7.67 -17.13 3.00
N VAL A 85 6.68 -16.71 3.77
CA VAL A 85 5.63 -17.58 4.32
C VAL A 85 4.88 -18.31 3.20
N ARG A 86 4.62 -17.64 2.08
CA ARG A 86 3.99 -18.26 0.91
C ARG A 86 4.87 -19.31 0.26
N THR A 87 6.19 -19.08 0.16
CA THR A 87 7.13 -20.02 -0.42
C THR A 87 7.25 -21.25 0.48
N GLU A 88 7.34 -21.05 1.79
CA GLU A 88 7.35 -22.11 2.78
C GLU A 88 6.07 -22.94 2.76
N MET A 89 4.92 -22.31 2.64
CA MET A 89 3.62 -23.00 2.53
C MET A 89 3.57 -23.98 1.34
N ARG A 90 4.31 -23.70 0.24
CA ARG A 90 4.37 -24.58 -0.93
C ARG A 90 5.19 -25.85 -0.73
N SER A 91 6.05 -25.91 0.30
CA SER A 91 6.85 -27.10 0.62
C SER A 91 6.07 -28.15 1.41
N PHE A 92 4.89 -27.80 1.93
CA PHE A 92 4.06 -28.70 2.72
C PHE A 92 2.86 -29.24 1.91
N GLN A 93 2.45 -30.46 2.22
CA GLN A 93 1.25 -31.06 1.61
C GLN A 93 -0.01 -30.33 2.06
N GLU A 94 -0.88 -29.98 1.10
CA GLU A 94 -2.18 -29.38 1.42
C GLU A 94 -2.98 -30.29 2.36
N GLY A 95 -3.39 -29.74 3.50
CA GLY A 95 -4.16 -30.45 4.53
C GLY A 95 -3.35 -30.92 5.74
N SER A 96 -2.00 -30.88 5.69
CA SER A 96 -1.17 -31.18 6.86
C SER A 96 -1.35 -30.15 7.97
N GLN A 97 -0.94 -30.50 9.21
CA GLN A 97 -1.04 -29.58 10.34
C GLN A 97 -0.11 -28.37 10.13
N GLU A 98 1.09 -28.61 9.62
CA GLU A 98 2.08 -27.58 9.30
C GLU A 98 1.54 -26.61 8.24
N TYR A 99 0.91 -27.14 7.18
CA TYR A 99 0.27 -26.31 6.16
C TYR A 99 -0.79 -25.38 6.76
N LYS A 100 -1.62 -25.88 7.68
CA LYS A 100 -2.69 -25.09 8.31
C LYS A 100 -2.14 -23.95 9.17
N GLU A 101 -1.04 -24.18 9.89
CA GLU A 101 -0.39 -23.16 10.72
C GLU A 101 0.22 -22.05 9.85
N ILE A 102 1.00 -22.43 8.86
CA ILE A 102 1.63 -21.46 7.93
C ILE A 102 0.56 -20.71 7.11
N HIS A 103 -0.51 -21.39 6.70
CA HIS A 103 -1.62 -20.73 6.02
C HIS A 103 -2.34 -19.71 6.91
N LYS A 104 -2.41 -19.93 8.22
CA LYS A 104 -2.96 -18.96 9.18
C LYS A 104 -2.07 -17.72 9.26
N GLU A 105 -0.76 -17.89 9.27
CA GLU A 105 0.20 -16.79 9.27
C GLU A 105 0.16 -16.00 7.96
N PHE A 106 0.15 -16.67 6.82
CA PHE A 106 -0.02 -16.03 5.51
C PHE A 106 -1.30 -15.18 5.46
N ARG A 107 -2.44 -15.69 5.96
CA ARG A 107 -3.69 -14.92 6.03
C ARG A 107 -3.59 -13.69 6.93
N ARG A 108 -2.82 -13.78 8.03
CA ARG A 108 -2.56 -12.63 8.91
C ARG A 108 -1.79 -11.54 8.18
N LEU A 109 -0.69 -11.89 7.53
CA LEU A 109 0.14 -10.94 6.76
C LEU A 109 -0.63 -10.33 5.60
N HIS A 110 -1.42 -11.13 4.89
CA HIS A 110 -2.30 -10.64 3.82
C HIS A 110 -3.36 -9.66 4.33
N ARG A 111 -3.95 -9.91 5.50
CA ARG A 111 -4.90 -8.99 6.15
C ARG A 111 -4.22 -7.67 6.52
N ILE A 112 -3.03 -7.70 7.10
CA ILE A 112 -2.24 -6.50 7.42
C ILE A 112 -1.99 -5.70 6.14
N SER A 113 -1.55 -6.36 5.07
CA SER A 113 -1.35 -5.72 3.76
C SER A 113 -2.63 -5.05 3.23
N ALA A 114 -3.76 -5.73 3.32
CA ALA A 114 -5.04 -5.22 2.84
C ALA A 114 -5.50 -3.99 3.65
N ILE A 115 -5.36 -4.04 4.98
CA ILE A 115 -5.69 -2.90 5.86
C ILE A 115 -4.77 -1.73 5.58
N THR A 116 -3.45 -1.94 5.53
CA THR A 116 -2.47 -0.87 5.29
C THR A 116 -2.71 -0.18 3.95
N ASN A 117 -2.87 -0.95 2.86
CA ASN A 117 -3.15 -0.38 1.54
C ASN A 117 -4.53 0.29 1.48
N GLY A 118 -5.53 -0.25 2.16
CA GLY A 118 -6.86 0.35 2.29
C GLY A 118 -6.79 1.70 3.02
N THR A 119 -6.01 1.79 4.11
CA THR A 119 -5.80 3.03 4.85
C THR A 119 -5.11 4.09 3.99
N ILE A 120 -4.05 3.72 3.25
CA ILE A 120 -3.38 4.63 2.31
C ILE A 120 -4.37 5.15 1.26
N PHE A 121 -5.21 4.29 0.72
CA PHE A 121 -6.21 4.66 -0.28
C PHE A 121 -7.25 5.64 0.27
N ILE A 122 -7.79 5.40 1.47
CA ILE A 122 -8.75 6.28 2.13
C ILE A 122 -8.12 7.64 2.44
N LEU A 123 -6.91 7.66 3.00
CA LEU A 123 -6.16 8.89 3.26
C LEU A 123 -5.90 9.67 1.96
N GLY A 124 -5.57 8.98 0.87
CA GLY A 124 -5.37 9.61 -0.43
C GLY A 124 -6.64 10.32 -0.93
N ILE A 125 -7.80 9.66 -0.84
CA ILE A 125 -9.09 10.26 -1.17
C ILE A 125 -9.36 11.48 -0.28
N ALA A 126 -9.16 11.36 1.04
CA ALA A 126 -9.37 12.47 1.98
C ALA A 126 -8.47 13.66 1.65
N LEU A 127 -7.20 13.43 1.27
CA LEU A 127 -6.28 14.49 0.85
C LEU A 127 -6.73 15.21 -0.42
N VAL A 128 -7.28 14.50 -1.41
CA VAL A 128 -7.82 15.10 -2.63
C VAL A 128 -8.99 16.02 -2.28
N PHE A 129 -9.94 15.57 -1.46
CA PHE A 129 -11.06 16.38 -1.01
C PHE A 129 -10.61 17.60 -0.20
N LEU A 130 -9.69 17.41 0.75
CA LEU A 130 -9.15 18.51 1.56
C LEU A 130 -8.41 19.55 0.68
N SER A 131 -7.71 19.12 -0.36
CA SER A 131 -7.03 20.01 -1.29
C SER A 131 -8.03 20.79 -2.16
N ALA A 132 -9.08 20.12 -2.64
CA ALA A 132 -10.12 20.77 -3.42
C ALA A 132 -10.93 21.82 -2.60
N TYR A 133 -11.15 21.54 -1.32
CA TYR A 133 -11.88 22.48 -0.43
C TYR A 133 -11.03 23.71 -0.09
N THR A 134 -9.76 23.53 0.25
CA THR A 134 -8.87 24.63 0.64
C THR A 134 -8.57 25.61 -0.49
N ASN A 135 -8.65 25.19 -1.75
CA ASN A 135 -8.44 26.07 -2.91
C ASN A 135 -9.67 26.91 -3.31
N ARG A 136 -10.77 26.84 -2.56
CA ARG A 136 -11.97 27.63 -2.79
C ARG A 136 -12.10 28.86 -1.89
N GLU A 137 -11.23 28.98 -0.90
CA GLU A 137 -11.10 30.16 -0.01
C GLU A 137 -9.93 31.05 -0.46
#